data_9e1096e55564faccd90b22a9c418b82f
#
_entry.id   9e1096e55564faccd90b22a9c418b82f
#
_cell.length_a   1.000
_cell.length_b   1.000
_cell.length_c   1.000
_cell.angle_alpha   90.00
_cell.angle_beta   90.00
_cell.angle_gamma   90.00
#
_symmetry.space_group_name_H-M   'P 1'
#
loop_
_entity.id
_entity.type
_entity.pdbx_description
1 polymer ?
#
loop_
_entity_poly.entity_id
_entity_poly.type
_entity_poly.pdbx_seq_one_letter_code
_entity_poly.pdbx_strand_id
1 'polypeptide(L)'
;MAPRTNDEQTDGRTARTAGPGAPPPPRTEPAPPAGTASAPRPGAASAPPPGTAPAPRPGPGAGPDGARGAAGADERVAAVRRARAAARRWRAARLAGPAVLLAVALTGGAIAAGALRDGRALPAAASAAVDPGLLGGGNLDAAVAALQAHLRSQPRDHGGWATLGLAYVEQARTNGDPARYPQADKALARSLALAPGDDRALAGRAALAAARHDFAGALGYADRALRRNPYSERALCSRVDALVELGRYAQASRAARTADERRPGVPVFTRYAYVRELRGDVATARRVLRQALDAAASSGDVAYVAAQLGQLAWNQGRYASALRFYARALAADDTYLPALEGRARAQAASGHRDEAIRGLRTVVARYPLPGPLVALGELYEARGAAGDEAQAREQYALVDAWTALARANGVDADLDTALAAADHGDKASALRAARAEWDRRRTVHTADALAWALHVNGRDQEALSPARRATATGYRNAVFLYHRGMIELATGRTAQGRASLRAALRLNPGFSPRGAAEARKALGGAE
;
A
#
# COMPACT_ATOMS: atom_id res chain seq x y z
N MET A 1 -6.54 -25.13 54.99
CA MET A 1 -6.43 -24.44 56.28
C MET A 1 -6.68 -22.97 56.05
N ALA A 2 -7.90 -22.52 56.16
CA ALA A 2 -8.30 -21.15 56.48
C ALA A 2 -8.55 -21.12 57.99
N PRO A 3 -8.86 -20.06 58.68
CA PRO A 3 -9.25 -18.69 58.31
C PRO A 3 -8.80 -17.55 59.27
N ARG A 4 -9.37 -16.32 59.01
CA ARG A 4 -9.92 -15.29 59.94
C ARG A 4 -9.32 -13.92 59.71
N THR A 5 -10.07 -12.94 59.21
CA THR A 5 -11.08 -11.97 59.74
C THR A 5 -10.60 -11.09 60.91
N ASN A 6 -10.72 -9.76 60.69
CA ASN A 6 -11.49 -8.75 61.43
C ASN A 6 -11.04 -7.36 60.97
N ASP A 7 -11.90 -6.48 60.45
CA ASP A 7 -12.85 -5.52 61.07
C ASP A 7 -12.19 -4.54 62.02
N GLU A 8 -12.27 -3.25 61.72
CA GLU A 8 -12.99 -2.27 62.51
C GLU A 8 -12.90 -0.83 61.93
N GLN A 9 -14.01 -0.26 61.72
CA GLN A 9 -14.58 1.05 61.72
C GLN A 9 -13.94 2.07 62.68
N THR A 10 -13.95 3.34 62.27
CA THR A 10 -14.60 4.52 62.88
C THR A 10 -14.16 5.80 62.12
N ASP A 11 -15.06 6.51 61.50
CA ASP A 11 -15.90 7.64 61.91
C ASP A 11 -15.15 8.97 62.21
N GLY A 12 -15.58 10.06 61.57
CA GLY A 12 -15.23 11.41 62.00
C GLY A 12 -15.25 12.52 60.95
N ARG A 13 -16.43 12.97 60.51
CA ARG A 13 -16.96 14.36 60.45
C ARG A 13 -16.08 15.54 59.98
N THR A 14 -16.60 16.16 58.93
CA THR A 14 -16.84 17.62 58.70
C THR A 14 -15.67 18.64 58.66
N ALA A 15 -15.56 19.30 57.51
CA ALA A 15 -15.66 20.77 57.40
C ALA A 15 -15.77 21.27 55.94
N ARG A 16 -16.80 22.08 55.73
CA ARG A 16 -17.00 22.91 54.53
C ARG A 16 -15.96 24.02 54.50
N THR A 17 -15.39 24.33 53.34
CA THR A 17 -15.06 25.70 53.00
C THR A 17 -15.23 25.95 51.50
N ALA A 18 -15.69 27.17 51.21
CA ALA A 18 -16.21 27.69 49.96
C ALA A 18 -15.15 27.85 48.87
N GLY A 19 -15.63 27.79 47.62
CA GLY A 19 -14.87 28.13 46.43
C GLY A 19 -14.68 29.64 46.24
N PRO A 20 -13.90 30.01 45.24
CA PRO A 20 -14.33 31.11 44.40
C PRO A 20 -14.22 30.85 42.89
N GLY A 21 -15.26 31.27 42.18
CA GLY A 21 -15.21 32.20 41.06
C GLY A 21 -14.71 31.67 39.72
N ALA A 22 -15.66 31.33 38.82
CA ALA A 22 -15.40 31.21 37.41
C ALA A 22 -15.13 32.58 36.75
N PRO A 23 -14.24 32.65 35.75
CA PRO A 23 -14.05 33.86 34.97
C PRO A 23 -15.11 34.02 33.88
N PRO A 24 -15.43 35.28 33.48
CA PRO A 24 -16.46 35.59 32.50
C PRO A 24 -16.00 35.35 31.06
N PRO A 25 -16.96 35.21 30.10
CA PRO A 25 -16.66 34.95 28.71
C PRO A 25 -16.09 36.18 27.98
N PRO A 26 -15.29 35.99 26.92
CA PRO A 26 -14.74 37.09 26.15
C PRO A 26 -15.79 37.79 25.28
N ARG A 27 -15.66 39.12 25.24
CA ARG A 27 -16.51 40.02 24.44
C ARG A 27 -16.22 39.89 22.97
N THR A 28 -17.30 39.82 22.17
CA THR A 28 -17.30 39.93 20.71
C THR A 28 -17.04 41.38 20.28
N GLU A 29 -16.03 41.62 19.48
CA GLU A 29 -15.84 42.85 18.72
C GLU A 29 -16.48 42.73 17.31
N PRO A 30 -17.03 43.86 16.77
CA PRO A 30 -17.74 43.86 15.51
C PRO A 30 -16.84 43.98 14.28
N ALA A 31 -17.21 43.37 13.19
CA ALA A 31 -16.58 43.38 11.87
C ALA A 31 -16.64 44.77 11.21
N PRO A 32 -15.63 45.21 10.43
CA PRO A 32 -15.67 46.39 9.60
C PRO A 32 -16.39 46.16 8.26
N PRO A 33 -16.92 47.23 7.62
CA PRO A 33 -17.84 47.17 6.50
C PRO A 33 -17.13 46.93 5.14
N ALA A 34 -17.92 46.38 4.22
CA ALA A 34 -17.57 46.10 2.85
C ALA A 34 -17.25 47.36 2.04
N GLY A 35 -16.14 47.36 1.35
CA GLY A 35 -15.76 48.34 0.35
C GLY A 35 -16.04 47.83 -1.07
N THR A 36 -16.84 48.60 -1.77
CA THR A 36 -17.18 48.51 -3.22
C THR A 36 -16.03 49.02 -4.09
N ALA A 37 -15.67 48.27 -5.14
CA ALA A 37 -15.06 48.84 -6.38
C ALA A 37 -15.18 47.79 -7.50
N SER A 38 -16.03 48.01 -8.44
CA SER A 38 -15.87 48.58 -9.79
C SER A 38 -15.08 47.71 -10.76
N ALA A 39 -15.86 47.15 -11.70
CA ALA A 39 -15.39 46.55 -12.96
C ALA A 39 -14.95 47.64 -13.97
N PRO A 40 -14.16 47.30 -14.95
CA PRO A 40 -14.45 47.72 -16.31
C PRO A 40 -14.44 46.58 -17.35
N ARG A 41 -15.33 46.73 -18.32
CA ARG A 41 -15.39 46.13 -19.64
C ARG A 41 -15.10 47.23 -20.67
N PRO A 42 -15.04 46.96 -22.01
CA PRO A 42 -14.46 45.94 -22.86
C PRO A 42 -13.68 46.56 -24.05
N GLY A 43 -13.01 45.79 -24.88
CA GLY A 43 -12.46 46.22 -26.16
C GLY A 43 -12.02 45.03 -27.00
N ALA A 44 -12.71 44.76 -27.99
CA ALA A 44 -12.68 44.92 -29.43
C ALA A 44 -11.81 43.89 -30.19
N ALA A 45 -12.51 43.08 -30.92
CA ALA A 45 -12.40 42.50 -32.27
C ALA A 45 -11.09 42.62 -33.05
N SER A 46 -10.66 41.50 -33.64
CA SER A 46 -9.96 41.49 -34.94
C SER A 46 -10.26 40.20 -35.71
N ALA A 47 -10.46 40.35 -37.01
CA ALA A 47 -11.03 39.45 -37.98
C ALA A 47 -10.00 38.41 -38.57
N PRO A 48 -10.46 37.43 -39.38
CA PRO A 48 -9.72 36.25 -39.79
C PRO A 48 -8.95 36.45 -41.12
N PRO A 49 -7.99 35.55 -41.43
CA PRO A 49 -7.31 35.53 -42.75
C PRO A 49 -8.02 34.61 -43.78
N PRO A 50 -7.72 34.75 -45.05
CA PRO A 50 -8.48 34.18 -46.16
C PRO A 50 -7.93 32.85 -46.71
N GLY A 51 -8.86 32.06 -47.22
CA GLY A 51 -8.86 31.31 -48.45
C GLY A 51 -7.79 30.25 -48.73
N THR A 52 -8.25 28.98 -48.78
CA THR A 52 -7.57 27.90 -49.49
C THR A 52 -8.45 27.34 -50.62
N ALA A 53 -7.87 27.15 -51.77
CA ALA A 53 -8.46 26.63 -53.00
C ALA A 53 -8.65 25.09 -52.96
N PRO A 54 -9.53 24.51 -53.77
CA PRO A 54 -9.95 23.10 -53.64
C PRO A 54 -9.02 22.13 -54.40
N ALA A 55 -8.91 20.92 -53.85
CA ALA A 55 -8.21 19.78 -54.43
C ALA A 55 -9.08 19.02 -55.47
N PRO A 56 -8.47 18.35 -56.45
CA PRO A 56 -9.18 17.65 -57.52
C PRO A 56 -9.76 16.28 -57.08
N ARG A 57 -10.89 15.91 -57.71
CA ARG A 57 -11.59 14.63 -57.55
C ARG A 57 -10.82 13.47 -58.24
N PRO A 58 -10.77 12.27 -57.63
CA PRO A 58 -10.31 11.07 -58.31
C PRO A 58 -11.46 10.36 -59.05
N GLY A 59 -11.11 9.76 -60.20
CA GLY A 59 -11.98 8.91 -61.00
C GLY A 59 -12.14 7.49 -60.45
N PRO A 60 -13.08 6.71 -61.02
CA PRO A 60 -13.54 5.47 -60.42
C PRO A 60 -12.80 4.22 -60.89
N GLY A 61 -12.62 3.26 -59.99
CA GLY A 61 -12.46 1.87 -60.38
C GLY A 61 -11.30 1.08 -59.76
N ALA A 62 -11.57 0.35 -58.71
CA ALA A 62 -11.06 -1.02 -58.47
C ALA A 62 -11.68 -1.58 -57.14
N GLY A 63 -12.14 -2.83 -57.18
CA GLY A 63 -12.98 -3.46 -56.16
C GLY A 63 -12.34 -3.78 -54.79
N PRO A 64 -13.16 -4.16 -53.83
CA PRO A 64 -12.82 -4.05 -52.41
C PRO A 64 -12.42 -5.37 -51.74
N ASP A 65 -11.46 -6.14 -52.20
CA ASP A 65 -11.07 -7.41 -51.54
C ASP A 65 -9.59 -7.58 -51.15
N GLY A 66 -8.73 -6.60 -51.49
CA GLY A 66 -7.30 -6.70 -51.16
C GLY A 66 -6.85 -5.95 -49.90
N ALA A 67 -7.68 -5.05 -49.35
CA ALA A 67 -7.27 -4.13 -48.28
C ALA A 67 -7.51 -4.60 -46.83
N ARG A 68 -8.33 -5.65 -46.64
CA ARG A 68 -8.62 -6.14 -45.25
C ARG A 68 -7.54 -7.04 -44.67
N GLY A 69 -6.65 -7.62 -45.49
CA GLY A 69 -5.55 -8.49 -45.04
C GLY A 69 -4.33 -7.73 -44.54
N ALA A 70 -4.03 -6.55 -45.12
CA ALA A 70 -2.82 -5.79 -44.82
C ALA A 70 -2.98 -4.91 -43.53
N ALA A 71 -4.15 -4.32 -43.33
CA ALA A 71 -4.44 -3.51 -42.12
C ALA A 71 -4.40 -4.35 -40.82
N GLY A 72 -4.88 -5.60 -40.87
CA GLY A 72 -4.83 -6.50 -39.72
C GLY A 72 -3.43 -7.03 -39.39
N ALA A 73 -2.52 -7.10 -40.37
CA ALA A 73 -1.13 -7.52 -40.15
C ALA A 73 -0.29 -6.38 -39.53
N ASP A 74 -0.48 -5.15 -39.99
CA ASP A 74 0.20 -3.97 -39.46
C ASP A 74 -0.25 -3.64 -38.04
N GLU A 75 -1.53 -3.83 -37.72
CA GLU A 75 -2.07 -3.63 -36.39
C GLU A 75 -1.55 -4.68 -35.38
N ARG A 76 -1.41 -5.93 -35.80
CA ARG A 76 -0.76 -6.99 -35.02
C ARG A 76 0.73 -6.73 -34.82
N VAL A 77 1.44 -6.23 -35.82
CA VAL A 77 2.85 -5.84 -35.70
C VAL A 77 3.01 -4.61 -34.80
N ALA A 78 2.09 -3.65 -34.88
CA ALA A 78 2.05 -2.49 -33.98
C ALA A 78 1.70 -2.89 -32.53
N ALA A 79 0.80 -3.83 -32.33
CA ALA A 79 0.48 -4.40 -31.02
C ALA A 79 1.68 -5.18 -30.43
N VAL A 80 2.38 -5.99 -31.24
CA VAL A 80 3.62 -6.68 -30.82
C VAL A 80 4.75 -5.71 -30.54
N ARG A 81 4.89 -4.62 -31.32
CA ARG A 81 5.87 -3.55 -31.04
C ARG A 81 5.53 -2.78 -29.78
N ARG A 82 4.25 -2.48 -29.53
CA ARG A 82 3.78 -1.86 -28.27
C ARG A 82 3.99 -2.81 -27.08
N ALA A 83 3.69 -4.07 -27.22
CA ALA A 83 3.96 -5.09 -26.20
C ALA A 83 5.46 -5.28 -25.93
N ARG A 84 6.31 -5.24 -26.98
CA ARG A 84 7.78 -5.28 -26.84
C ARG A 84 8.35 -3.99 -26.23
N ALA A 85 7.79 -2.82 -26.53
CA ALA A 85 8.16 -1.55 -25.91
C ALA A 85 7.68 -1.49 -24.45
N ALA A 86 6.50 -1.98 -24.16
CA ALA A 86 6.01 -2.22 -22.80
C ALA A 86 6.91 -3.22 -22.07
N ALA A 87 7.25 -4.35 -22.68
CA ALA A 87 8.15 -5.35 -22.10
C ALA A 87 9.58 -4.81 -21.86
N ARG A 88 10.09 -3.88 -22.69
CA ARG A 88 11.36 -3.18 -22.44
C ARG A 88 11.24 -2.20 -21.27
N ARG A 89 10.14 -1.45 -21.16
CA ARG A 89 9.82 -0.61 -20.00
C ARG A 89 9.55 -1.48 -18.76
N TRP A 90 8.95 -2.65 -18.93
CA TRP A 90 8.72 -3.64 -17.89
C TRP A 90 9.99 -4.36 -17.42
N ARG A 91 11.01 -4.50 -18.26
CA ARG A 91 12.35 -4.94 -17.80
C ARG A 91 13.00 -3.94 -16.87
N ALA A 92 12.64 -2.66 -16.98
CA ALA A 92 13.03 -1.61 -16.04
C ALA A 92 12.09 -1.50 -14.83
N ALA A 93 10.86 -2.03 -14.91
CA ALA A 93 9.82 -1.94 -13.89
C ALA A 93 9.51 -3.29 -13.21
N ARG A 94 10.47 -4.21 -13.18
CA ARG A 94 10.30 -5.51 -12.53
C ARG A 94 10.14 -5.35 -11.03
N LEU A 95 8.98 -5.75 -10.55
CA LEU A 95 8.59 -6.12 -9.19
C LEU A 95 8.10 -4.98 -8.29
N ALA A 96 6.81 -4.86 -8.24
CA ALA A 96 6.12 -4.38 -7.06
C ALA A 96 5.02 -5.40 -6.75
N GLY A 97 5.20 -6.14 -5.70
CA GLY A 97 4.14 -6.93 -5.09
C GLY A 97 3.21 -6.01 -4.29
N PRO A 98 2.03 -6.45 -4.01
CA PRO A 98 0.85 -5.62 -3.87
C PRO A 98 0.55 -5.08 -2.47
N ALA A 99 -0.59 -4.40 -2.32
CA ALA A 99 -1.03 -3.55 -1.22
C ALA A 99 -0.86 -4.09 0.22
N VAL A 100 -0.73 -5.40 0.42
CA VAL A 100 -0.42 -6.00 1.74
C VAL A 100 1.07 -5.99 2.04
N LEU A 101 1.92 -6.10 1.01
CA LEU A 101 3.36 -5.85 1.11
C LEU A 101 3.68 -4.36 1.28
N LEU A 102 2.73 -3.48 0.94
CA LEU A 102 2.90 -2.04 1.11
C LEU A 102 3.14 -1.65 2.57
N ALA A 103 2.51 -2.31 3.54
CA ALA A 103 2.75 -2.05 4.96
C ALA A 103 4.12 -2.54 5.43
N VAL A 104 4.63 -3.66 4.87
CA VAL A 104 5.93 -4.25 5.22
C VAL A 104 7.08 -3.64 4.41
N ALA A 105 6.82 -3.30 3.14
CA ALA A 105 7.84 -2.80 2.21
C ALA A 105 8.06 -1.28 2.28
N LEU A 106 7.06 -0.49 2.71
CA LEU A 106 7.13 0.98 2.70
C LEU A 106 7.94 1.60 3.85
N THR A 107 8.30 0.83 4.86
CA THR A 107 8.98 1.36 6.04
C THR A 107 10.49 1.57 5.90
N GLY A 108 11.11 1.09 4.81
CA GLY A 108 12.51 1.42 4.48
C GLY A 108 12.65 2.61 3.52
N GLY A 109 11.58 3.05 2.87
CA GLY A 109 11.64 4.04 1.80
C GLY A 109 11.49 5.50 2.21
N ALA A 110 10.96 5.76 3.41
CA ALA A 110 10.73 7.13 3.88
C ALA A 110 12.02 7.90 4.18
N ILE A 111 13.13 7.20 4.46
CA ILE A 111 14.43 7.84 4.76
C ILE A 111 15.16 8.28 3.47
N ALA A 112 14.81 7.71 2.30
CA ALA A 112 15.55 7.94 1.06
C ALA A 112 15.09 9.13 0.19
N ALA A 113 13.89 9.64 0.39
CA ALA A 113 13.31 10.65 -0.51
C ALA A 113 13.57 12.12 -0.10
N GLY A 114 14.09 12.37 1.10
CA GLY A 114 14.26 13.73 1.64
C GLY A 114 15.51 14.50 1.20
N ALA A 115 16.51 13.83 0.61
CA ALA A 115 17.84 14.42 0.43
C ALA A 115 18.20 14.91 -1.00
N LEU A 116 17.26 14.92 -1.93
CA LEU A 116 17.56 15.17 -3.36
C LEU A 116 17.61 16.65 -3.79
N ARG A 117 17.55 17.62 -2.87
CA ARG A 117 17.47 19.05 -3.28
C ARG A 117 18.68 19.93 -3.01
N ASP A 118 19.67 19.47 -2.24
CA ASP A 118 20.87 20.29 -2.00
C ASP A 118 22.12 19.65 -2.62
N GLY A 119 22.44 20.12 -3.84
CA GLY A 119 23.67 19.78 -4.55
C GLY A 119 24.91 20.34 -3.83
N ARG A 120 25.39 19.62 -2.79
CA ARG A 120 26.71 19.86 -2.22
C ARG A 120 27.63 18.70 -2.55
N ALA A 121 28.68 19.02 -3.28
CA ALA A 121 29.79 18.12 -3.53
C ALA A 121 30.36 17.61 -2.20
N LEU A 122 30.49 16.27 -2.09
CA LEU A 122 31.13 15.64 -0.93
C LEU A 122 32.65 15.84 -1.01
N PRO A 123 33.30 16.26 0.08
CA PRO A 123 34.76 16.31 0.13
C PRO A 123 35.33 14.87 0.15
N ALA A 124 36.39 14.70 -0.62
CA ALA A 124 37.15 13.46 -0.66
C ALA A 124 37.87 13.22 0.67
N ALA A 125 37.74 12.00 1.14
CA ALA A 125 38.60 11.21 2.00
C ALA A 125 38.79 11.56 3.45
N ALA A 126 38.43 10.62 4.27
CA ALA A 126 39.29 9.96 5.28
C ALA A 126 38.48 8.80 5.82
N SER A 127 39.14 7.70 6.16
CA SER A 127 38.61 6.44 6.70
C SER A 127 37.54 6.61 7.78
N ALA A 128 36.34 6.99 7.37
CA ALA A 128 35.15 7.01 8.21
C ALA A 128 34.30 5.80 7.81
N ALA A 129 33.90 5.01 8.78
CA ALA A 129 32.89 3.97 8.61
C ALA A 129 31.72 4.57 7.80
N VAL A 130 31.33 3.90 6.70
CA VAL A 130 30.29 4.40 5.81
C VAL A 130 28.99 4.53 6.62
N ASP A 131 28.53 5.78 6.77
CA ASP A 131 27.35 6.09 7.57
C ASP A 131 26.12 5.40 6.97
N PRO A 132 25.35 4.63 7.77
CA PRO A 132 24.05 4.09 7.35
C PRO A 132 23.08 5.15 6.83
N GLY A 133 23.25 6.42 7.18
CA GLY A 133 22.51 7.57 6.65
C GLY A 133 22.69 7.80 5.15
N LEU A 134 23.74 7.26 4.53
CA LEU A 134 23.93 7.30 3.07
C LEU A 134 22.84 6.54 2.30
N LEU A 135 22.16 5.58 2.93
CA LEU A 135 21.02 4.90 2.32
C LEU A 135 19.77 5.78 2.25
N GLY A 136 19.74 6.89 3.01
CA GLY A 136 18.67 7.88 3.02
C GLY A 136 18.80 8.99 1.97
N GLY A 137 19.93 9.06 1.29
CA GLY A 137 20.33 10.21 0.45
C GLY A 137 19.98 10.12 -1.03
N GLY A 138 18.90 9.49 -1.43
CA GLY A 138 18.29 9.66 -2.77
C GLY A 138 19.02 9.08 -3.99
N ASN A 139 20.30 8.73 -3.91
CA ASN A 139 21.02 8.06 -4.99
C ASN A 139 21.59 6.73 -4.53
N LEU A 140 20.73 5.73 -4.48
CA LEU A 140 21.07 4.39 -4.01
C LEU A 140 22.14 3.72 -4.88
N ASP A 141 22.19 4.04 -6.18
CA ASP A 141 23.18 3.49 -7.11
C ASP A 141 24.57 4.07 -6.80
N ALA A 142 24.66 5.37 -6.53
CA ALA A 142 25.93 6.00 -6.12
C ALA A 142 26.40 5.48 -4.75
N ALA A 143 25.47 5.29 -3.79
CA ALA A 143 25.80 4.71 -2.48
C ALA A 143 26.34 3.27 -2.60
N VAL A 144 25.73 2.44 -3.46
CA VAL A 144 26.19 1.08 -3.75
C VAL A 144 27.59 1.12 -4.38
N ALA A 145 27.82 2.00 -5.37
CA ALA A 145 29.12 2.14 -6.03
C ALA A 145 30.22 2.58 -5.04
N ALA A 146 29.92 3.55 -4.19
CA ALA A 146 30.84 4.01 -3.13
C ALA A 146 31.19 2.91 -2.12
N LEU A 147 30.17 2.15 -1.66
CA LEU A 147 30.37 1.01 -0.76
C LEU A 147 31.21 -0.09 -1.41
N GLN A 148 30.98 -0.40 -2.69
CA GLN A 148 31.79 -1.35 -3.44
C GLN A 148 33.25 -0.89 -3.56
N ALA A 149 33.48 0.41 -3.83
CA ALA A 149 34.82 0.98 -3.89
C ALA A 149 35.54 0.90 -2.54
N HIS A 150 34.85 1.29 -1.46
CA HIS A 150 35.36 1.19 -0.10
C HIS A 150 35.74 -0.26 0.27
N LEU A 151 34.89 -1.23 -0.04
CA LEU A 151 35.12 -2.63 0.31
C LEU A 151 36.20 -3.33 -0.54
N ARG A 152 36.57 -2.75 -1.71
CA ARG A 152 37.78 -3.20 -2.43
C ARG A 152 39.06 -2.83 -1.68
N SER A 153 39.11 -1.65 -1.09
CA SER A 153 40.25 -1.20 -0.27
C SER A 153 40.22 -1.76 1.15
N GLN A 154 39.05 -2.03 1.70
CA GLN A 154 38.86 -2.52 3.06
C GLN A 154 37.99 -3.79 3.12
N PRO A 155 38.45 -4.93 2.61
CA PRO A 155 37.64 -6.15 2.46
C PRO A 155 37.30 -6.85 3.80
N ARG A 156 37.86 -6.39 4.93
CA ARG A 156 37.55 -6.88 6.28
C ARG A 156 36.56 -6.01 7.05
N ASP A 157 36.04 -4.90 6.45
CA ASP A 157 35.02 -4.09 7.08
C ASP A 157 33.66 -4.81 7.04
N HIS A 158 33.34 -5.51 8.16
CA HIS A 158 32.07 -6.23 8.28
C HIS A 158 30.87 -5.28 8.25
N GLY A 159 30.98 -4.07 8.83
CA GLY A 159 29.92 -3.06 8.85
C GLY A 159 29.61 -2.55 7.45
N GLY A 160 30.64 -2.30 6.63
CA GLY A 160 30.51 -1.94 5.23
C GLY A 160 29.80 -3.03 4.42
N TRP A 161 30.16 -4.32 4.65
CA TRP A 161 29.46 -5.45 4.01
C TRP A 161 28.00 -5.55 4.43
N ALA A 162 27.66 -5.33 5.71
CA ALA A 162 26.27 -5.30 6.18
C ALA A 162 25.48 -4.18 5.50
N THR A 163 26.08 -2.98 5.40
CA THR A 163 25.47 -1.81 4.77
C THR A 163 25.25 -2.04 3.26
N LEU A 164 26.24 -2.61 2.56
CA LEU A 164 26.11 -2.97 1.13
C LEU A 164 24.98 -3.98 0.91
N GLY A 165 24.90 -5.00 1.77
CA GLY A 165 23.82 -5.99 1.70
C GLY A 165 22.43 -5.37 1.85
N LEU A 166 22.28 -4.46 2.80
CA LEU A 166 21.03 -3.69 2.99
C LEU A 166 20.74 -2.79 1.79
N ALA A 167 21.76 -2.11 1.24
CA ALA A 167 21.60 -1.28 0.04
C ALA A 167 21.08 -2.09 -1.14
N TYR A 168 21.55 -3.31 -1.36
CA TYR A 168 21.02 -4.19 -2.40
C TYR A 168 19.57 -4.62 -2.15
N VAL A 169 19.18 -4.88 -0.88
CA VAL A 169 17.78 -5.18 -0.55
C VAL A 169 16.88 -3.98 -0.89
N GLU A 170 17.31 -2.77 -0.52
CA GLU A 170 16.54 -1.55 -0.81
C GLU A 170 16.50 -1.25 -2.32
N GLN A 171 17.62 -1.45 -3.03
CA GLN A 171 17.66 -1.29 -4.49
C GLN A 171 16.72 -2.27 -5.21
N ALA A 172 16.73 -3.56 -4.77
CA ALA A 172 15.78 -4.56 -5.27
C ALA A 172 14.34 -4.12 -5.08
N ARG A 173 14.04 -3.59 -3.90
CA ARG A 173 12.69 -3.13 -3.53
C ARG A 173 12.26 -1.89 -4.32
N THR A 174 13.14 -0.89 -4.45
CA THR A 174 12.84 0.40 -5.08
C THR A 174 12.74 0.27 -6.60
N ASN A 175 13.66 -0.49 -7.21
CA ASN A 175 13.73 -0.68 -8.66
C ASN A 175 12.94 -1.89 -9.15
N GLY A 176 12.38 -2.68 -8.21
CA GLY A 176 11.72 -3.94 -8.55
C GLY A 176 12.64 -4.96 -9.20
N ASP A 177 13.94 -4.99 -8.86
CA ASP A 177 14.93 -5.88 -9.47
C ASP A 177 15.38 -7.01 -8.52
N PRO A 178 14.77 -8.22 -8.62
CA PRO A 178 15.13 -9.35 -7.77
C PRO A 178 16.53 -9.90 -8.03
N ALA A 179 17.21 -9.51 -9.12
CA ALA A 179 18.58 -9.91 -9.38
C ALA A 179 19.56 -9.36 -8.33
N ARG A 180 19.13 -8.39 -7.53
CA ARG A 180 19.89 -7.85 -6.39
C ARG A 180 19.87 -8.74 -5.15
N TYR A 181 18.87 -9.63 -4.98
CA TYR A 181 18.81 -10.50 -3.80
C TYR A 181 20.00 -11.45 -3.64
N PRO A 182 20.53 -12.11 -4.69
CA PRO A 182 21.78 -12.87 -4.56
C PRO A 182 22.99 -12.02 -4.16
N GLN A 183 23.04 -10.75 -4.61
CA GLN A 183 24.12 -9.82 -4.23
C GLN A 183 24.00 -9.41 -2.76
N ALA A 184 22.78 -9.10 -2.29
CA ALA A 184 22.49 -8.85 -0.89
C ALA A 184 22.89 -10.05 -0.01
N ASP A 185 22.53 -11.26 -0.44
CA ASP A 185 22.86 -12.49 0.27
C ASP A 185 24.36 -12.67 0.46
N LYS A 186 25.15 -12.51 -0.61
CA LYS A 186 26.62 -12.62 -0.57
C LYS A 186 27.24 -11.57 0.36
N ALA A 187 26.79 -10.31 0.28
CA ALA A 187 27.33 -9.24 1.11
C ALA A 187 27.03 -9.47 2.60
N LEU A 188 25.78 -9.82 2.94
CA LEU A 188 25.38 -10.13 4.32
C LEU A 188 26.07 -11.39 4.86
N ALA A 189 26.27 -12.41 4.02
CA ALA A 189 27.04 -13.60 4.39
C ALA A 189 28.49 -13.24 4.69
N ARG A 190 29.11 -12.37 3.87
CA ARG A 190 30.48 -11.92 4.09
C ARG A 190 30.61 -11.15 5.40
N SER A 191 29.68 -10.25 5.71
CA SER A 191 29.65 -9.56 7.00
C SER A 191 29.61 -10.55 8.17
N LEU A 192 28.69 -11.53 8.12
CA LEU A 192 28.54 -12.53 9.19
C LEU A 192 29.71 -13.52 9.27
N ALA A 193 30.42 -13.77 8.17
CA ALA A 193 31.65 -14.55 8.19
C ALA A 193 32.81 -13.83 8.92
N LEU A 194 32.84 -12.49 8.80
CA LEU A 194 33.82 -11.65 9.48
C LEU A 194 33.43 -11.37 10.94
N ALA A 195 32.16 -11.19 11.20
CA ALA A 195 31.60 -10.91 12.52
C ALA A 195 30.26 -11.66 12.71
N PRO A 196 30.24 -12.89 13.22
CA PRO A 196 29.04 -13.74 13.32
C PRO A 196 27.93 -13.16 14.20
N GLY A 197 28.26 -12.18 15.04
CA GLY A 197 27.33 -11.49 15.92
C GLY A 197 26.89 -10.10 15.45
N ASP A 198 27.25 -9.66 14.25
CA ASP A 198 26.89 -8.35 13.72
C ASP A 198 25.36 -8.22 13.62
N ASP A 199 24.78 -7.40 14.51
CA ASP A 199 23.32 -7.17 14.59
C ASP A 199 22.78 -6.48 13.33
N ARG A 200 23.57 -5.64 12.65
CA ARG A 200 23.19 -4.97 11.39
C ARG A 200 23.07 -5.99 10.27
N ALA A 201 24.04 -6.89 10.14
CA ALA A 201 23.98 -7.96 9.14
C ALA A 201 22.85 -8.95 9.41
N LEU A 202 22.59 -9.28 10.69
CA LEU A 202 21.44 -10.11 11.07
C LEU A 202 20.11 -9.40 10.75
N ALA A 203 19.98 -8.11 11.02
CA ALA A 203 18.81 -7.32 10.64
C ALA A 203 18.66 -7.21 9.10
N GLY A 204 19.77 -7.10 8.38
CA GLY A 204 19.79 -7.18 6.91
C GLY A 204 19.33 -8.53 6.38
N ARG A 205 19.72 -9.64 7.02
CA ARG A 205 19.22 -10.99 6.72
C ARG A 205 17.72 -11.10 6.96
N ALA A 206 17.20 -10.49 8.04
CA ALA A 206 15.78 -10.46 8.31
C ALA A 206 15.03 -9.71 7.18
N ALA A 207 15.54 -8.56 6.73
CA ALA A 207 14.96 -7.80 5.63
C ALA A 207 15.00 -8.59 4.30
N LEU A 208 16.10 -9.25 3.99
CA LEU A 208 16.24 -10.08 2.79
C LEU A 208 15.29 -11.29 2.81
N ALA A 209 15.18 -11.98 3.96
CA ALA A 209 14.25 -13.11 4.11
C ALA A 209 12.79 -12.65 3.93
N ALA A 210 12.41 -11.51 4.54
CA ALA A 210 11.09 -10.92 4.35
C ALA A 210 10.82 -10.55 2.87
N ALA A 211 11.82 -9.99 2.17
CA ALA A 211 11.72 -9.65 0.75
C ALA A 211 11.56 -10.88 -0.16
N ARG A 212 12.02 -12.04 0.31
CA ARG A 212 11.82 -13.35 -0.36
C ARG A 212 10.59 -14.10 0.15
N HIS A 213 9.74 -13.46 0.97
CA HIS A 213 8.56 -14.05 1.62
C HIS A 213 8.86 -15.21 2.59
N ASP A 214 10.12 -15.38 3.01
CA ASP A 214 10.50 -16.27 4.10
C ASP A 214 10.32 -15.54 5.45
N PHE A 215 9.08 -15.44 5.90
CA PHE A 215 8.75 -14.72 7.14
C PHE A 215 9.18 -15.48 8.40
N ALA A 216 9.31 -16.79 8.33
CA ALA A 216 9.83 -17.59 9.45
C ALA A 216 11.35 -17.35 9.63
N GLY A 217 12.09 -17.35 8.53
CA GLY A 217 13.51 -16.98 8.52
C GLY A 217 13.73 -15.53 8.94
N ALA A 218 12.88 -14.60 8.45
CA ALA A 218 12.92 -13.19 8.84
C ALA A 218 12.76 -13.02 10.36
N LEU A 219 11.80 -13.70 10.97
CA LEU A 219 11.61 -13.69 12.42
C LEU A 219 12.83 -14.23 13.17
N GLY A 220 13.38 -15.35 12.70
CA GLY A 220 14.57 -15.97 13.30
C GLY A 220 15.80 -15.05 13.28
N TYR A 221 16.05 -14.37 12.15
CA TYR A 221 17.13 -13.41 12.02
C TYR A 221 16.89 -12.15 12.87
N ALA A 222 15.67 -11.61 12.89
CA ALA A 222 15.33 -10.47 13.72
C ALA A 222 15.52 -10.78 15.22
N ASP A 223 15.09 -11.95 15.68
CA ASP A 223 15.29 -12.38 17.07
C ASP A 223 16.78 -12.55 17.41
N ARG A 224 17.60 -13.05 16.47
CA ARG A 224 19.06 -13.14 16.64
C ARG A 224 19.69 -11.75 16.74
N ALA A 225 19.30 -10.81 15.88
CA ALA A 225 19.76 -9.42 15.92
C ALA A 225 19.42 -8.77 17.26
N LEU A 226 18.18 -8.95 17.76
CA LEU A 226 17.70 -8.37 19.03
C LEU A 226 18.38 -8.99 20.27
N ARG A 227 18.87 -10.21 20.19
CA ARG A 227 19.72 -10.77 21.27
C ARG A 227 21.08 -10.09 21.36
N ARG A 228 21.61 -9.55 20.24
CA ARG A 228 22.87 -8.81 20.20
C ARG A 228 22.69 -7.34 20.53
N ASN A 229 21.67 -6.73 19.93
CA ASN A 229 21.32 -5.33 20.13
C ASN A 229 19.80 -5.18 20.35
N PRO A 230 19.33 -5.14 21.60
CA PRO A 230 17.90 -5.02 21.91
C PRO A 230 17.24 -3.71 21.41
N TYR A 231 18.04 -2.72 21.01
CA TYR A 231 17.61 -1.41 20.52
C TYR A 231 17.76 -1.26 19.00
N SER A 232 18.09 -2.31 18.28
CA SER A 232 18.15 -2.29 16.81
C SER A 232 16.77 -2.02 16.22
N GLU A 233 16.52 -0.77 15.78
CA GLU A 233 15.24 -0.33 15.22
C GLU A 233 14.78 -1.24 14.07
N ARG A 234 15.69 -1.52 13.13
CA ARG A 234 15.41 -2.39 11.98
C ARG A 234 14.99 -3.79 12.42
N ALA A 235 15.67 -4.37 13.40
CA ALA A 235 15.33 -5.69 13.89
C ALA A 235 14.01 -5.71 14.67
N LEU A 236 13.72 -4.66 15.47
CA LEU A 236 12.43 -4.48 16.13
C LEU A 236 11.30 -4.40 15.13
N CYS A 237 11.46 -3.60 14.08
CA CYS A 237 10.50 -3.47 13.00
C CYS A 237 10.31 -4.78 12.22
N SER A 238 11.40 -5.44 11.79
CA SER A 238 11.35 -6.71 11.05
C SER A 238 10.67 -7.81 11.86
N ARG A 239 10.85 -7.81 13.19
CA ARG A 239 10.16 -8.75 14.08
C ARG A 239 8.65 -8.54 14.09
N VAL A 240 8.20 -7.30 14.17
CA VAL A 240 6.76 -6.96 14.11
C VAL A 240 6.18 -7.41 12.78
N ASP A 241 6.84 -7.03 11.67
CA ASP A 241 6.40 -7.33 10.32
C ASP A 241 6.29 -8.84 10.09
N ALA A 242 7.34 -9.60 10.44
CA ALA A 242 7.33 -11.06 10.31
C ALA A 242 6.22 -11.74 11.14
N LEU A 243 5.96 -11.26 12.36
CA LEU A 243 4.87 -11.78 13.18
C LEU A 243 3.48 -11.49 12.60
N VAL A 244 3.30 -10.32 11.99
CA VAL A 244 2.05 -9.97 11.26
C VAL A 244 1.87 -10.90 10.07
N GLU A 245 2.90 -11.08 9.25
CA GLU A 245 2.84 -11.92 8.06
C GLU A 245 2.68 -13.42 8.38
N LEU A 246 3.12 -13.86 9.54
CA LEU A 246 2.84 -15.21 10.05
C LEU A 246 1.45 -15.35 10.70
N GLY A 247 0.64 -14.28 10.74
CA GLY A 247 -0.68 -14.27 11.40
C GLY A 247 -0.61 -14.36 12.93
N ARG A 248 0.58 -14.12 13.53
CA ARG A 248 0.82 -14.20 14.98
C ARG A 248 0.50 -12.87 15.68
N TYR A 249 -0.73 -12.36 15.49
CA TYR A 249 -1.13 -11.00 15.86
C TYR A 249 -0.98 -10.66 17.35
N ALA A 250 -1.20 -11.63 18.26
CA ALA A 250 -0.97 -11.41 19.69
C ALA A 250 0.51 -11.17 19.99
N GLN A 251 1.40 -11.91 19.33
CA GLN A 251 2.86 -11.72 19.44
C GLN A 251 3.29 -10.42 18.76
N ALA A 252 2.74 -10.09 17.59
CA ALA A 252 2.98 -8.82 16.90
C ALA A 252 2.60 -7.61 17.77
N SER A 253 1.47 -7.70 18.50
CA SER A 253 1.03 -6.64 19.43
C SER A 253 2.01 -6.43 20.59
N ARG A 254 2.59 -7.50 21.13
CA ARG A 254 3.64 -7.41 22.17
C ARG A 254 4.93 -6.84 21.58
N ALA A 255 5.36 -7.34 20.41
CA ALA A 255 6.56 -6.89 19.74
C ALA A 255 6.49 -5.40 19.37
N ALA A 256 5.33 -4.93 18.89
CA ALA A 256 5.10 -3.52 18.56
C ALA A 256 5.20 -2.61 19.80
N ARG A 257 4.66 -3.02 20.94
CA ARG A 257 4.83 -2.28 22.21
C ARG A 257 6.30 -2.25 22.64
N THR A 258 6.99 -3.37 22.61
CA THR A 258 8.42 -3.41 22.94
C THR A 258 9.24 -2.53 22.00
N ALA A 259 8.88 -2.45 20.71
CA ALA A 259 9.54 -1.57 19.77
C ALA A 259 9.30 -0.08 20.12
N ASP A 260 8.07 0.27 20.46
CA ASP A 260 7.67 1.62 20.87
C ASP A 260 8.38 2.06 22.16
N GLU A 261 8.48 1.18 23.15
CA GLU A 261 9.18 1.41 24.41
C GLU A 261 10.70 1.59 24.23
N ARG A 262 11.32 0.87 23.28
CA ARG A 262 12.78 0.86 23.10
C ARG A 262 13.29 1.89 22.12
N ARG A 263 12.56 2.08 21.01
CA ARG A 263 13.02 2.92 19.91
C ARG A 263 11.82 3.61 19.25
N PRO A 264 11.14 4.57 19.94
CA PRO A 264 10.05 5.33 19.34
C PRO A 264 10.54 6.13 18.13
N GLY A 265 9.73 6.18 17.07
CA GLY A 265 10.03 6.87 15.81
C GLY A 265 9.07 6.47 14.71
N VAL A 266 9.11 7.17 13.58
CA VAL A 266 8.20 6.96 12.44
C VAL A 266 8.12 5.49 12.00
N PRO A 267 9.25 4.75 11.85
CA PRO A 267 9.20 3.35 11.44
C PRO A 267 8.48 2.45 12.44
N VAL A 268 8.59 2.72 13.73
CA VAL A 268 7.95 1.93 14.79
C VAL A 268 6.49 2.32 14.95
N PHE A 269 6.18 3.63 14.95
CA PHE A 269 4.81 4.13 15.08
C PHE A 269 3.88 3.60 13.99
N THR A 270 4.36 3.55 12.75
CA THR A 270 3.55 3.06 11.63
C THR A 270 3.22 1.58 11.76
N ARG A 271 4.14 0.75 12.22
CA ARG A 271 3.92 -0.67 12.52
C ARG A 271 2.99 -0.87 13.72
N TYR A 272 3.21 -0.11 14.78
CA TYR A 272 2.35 -0.12 15.95
C TYR A 272 0.90 0.22 15.57
N ALA A 273 0.72 1.27 14.77
CA ALA A 273 -0.59 1.68 14.28
C ALA A 273 -1.26 0.59 13.43
N TYR A 274 -0.51 -0.04 12.52
CA TYR A 274 -1.03 -1.13 11.69
C TYR A 274 -1.46 -2.35 12.51
N VAL A 275 -0.65 -2.74 13.48
CA VAL A 275 -1.01 -3.85 14.40
C VAL A 275 -2.28 -3.51 15.20
N ARG A 276 -2.46 -2.24 15.62
CA ARG A 276 -3.68 -1.78 16.29
C ARG A 276 -4.89 -1.82 15.36
N GLU A 277 -4.74 -1.39 14.11
CA GLU A 277 -5.78 -1.48 13.10
C GLU A 277 -6.22 -2.93 12.86
N LEU A 278 -5.27 -3.85 12.68
CA LEU A 278 -5.53 -5.29 12.54
C LEU A 278 -6.29 -5.91 13.73
N ARG A 279 -6.23 -5.26 14.89
CA ARG A 279 -6.96 -5.63 16.11
C ARG A 279 -8.25 -4.84 16.32
N GLY A 280 -8.66 -4.03 15.34
CA GLY A 280 -9.86 -3.20 15.38
C GLY A 280 -9.75 -1.92 16.21
N ASP A 281 -8.58 -1.64 16.80
CA ASP A 281 -8.33 -0.43 17.58
C ASP A 281 -7.94 0.75 16.67
N VAL A 282 -8.91 1.19 15.88
CA VAL A 282 -8.75 2.31 14.91
C VAL A 282 -8.43 3.63 15.61
N ALA A 283 -8.92 3.81 16.84
CA ALA A 283 -8.70 5.05 17.59
C ALA A 283 -7.21 5.21 17.95
N THR A 284 -6.60 4.17 18.50
CA THR A 284 -5.16 4.15 18.80
C THR A 284 -4.33 4.20 17.53
N ALA A 285 -4.68 3.44 16.47
CA ALA A 285 -3.97 3.49 15.20
C ALA A 285 -3.91 4.92 14.64
N ARG A 286 -5.03 5.64 14.64
CA ARG A 286 -5.10 7.03 14.17
C ARG A 286 -4.27 7.99 15.05
N ARG A 287 -4.32 7.81 16.37
CA ARG A 287 -3.55 8.66 17.30
C ARG A 287 -2.05 8.49 17.08
N VAL A 288 -1.60 7.23 16.98
CA VAL A 288 -0.17 6.92 16.77
C VAL A 288 0.32 7.38 15.40
N LEU A 289 -0.49 7.24 14.33
CA LEU A 289 -0.14 7.79 13.02
C LEU A 289 -0.07 9.33 13.01
N ARG A 290 -0.90 10.03 13.80
CA ARG A 290 -0.75 11.49 13.97
C ARG A 290 0.55 11.83 14.67
N GLN A 291 0.88 11.14 15.76
CA GLN A 291 2.16 11.28 16.45
C GLN A 291 3.33 11.02 15.48
N ALA A 292 3.24 9.99 14.63
CA ALA A 292 4.23 9.72 13.58
C ALA A 292 4.35 10.89 12.58
N LEU A 293 3.20 11.50 12.20
CA LEU A 293 3.18 12.63 11.27
C LEU A 293 3.78 13.91 11.88
N ASP A 294 3.56 14.09 13.17
CA ASP A 294 4.13 15.23 13.93
C ASP A 294 5.65 15.06 14.16
N ALA A 295 6.13 13.81 14.20
CA ALA A 295 7.54 13.46 14.32
C ALA A 295 8.25 13.32 12.96
N ALA A 296 7.54 13.44 11.82
CA ALA A 296 8.10 13.30 10.49
C ALA A 296 9.03 14.47 10.16
N ALA A 297 10.31 14.18 9.90
CA ALA A 297 11.34 15.17 9.66
C ALA A 297 11.65 15.38 8.16
N SER A 298 11.27 14.42 7.30
CA SER A 298 11.51 14.49 5.85
C SER A 298 10.20 14.57 5.06
N SER A 299 10.25 15.12 3.85
CA SER A 299 9.10 15.12 2.93
C SER A 299 8.60 13.71 2.62
N GLY A 300 9.51 12.74 2.50
CA GLY A 300 9.18 11.32 2.32
C GLY A 300 8.44 10.73 3.51
N ASP A 301 8.85 11.03 4.75
CA ASP A 301 8.12 10.61 5.96
C ASP A 301 6.72 11.22 6.00
N VAL A 302 6.61 12.52 5.70
CA VAL A 302 5.31 13.21 5.63
C VAL A 302 4.41 12.57 4.59
N ALA A 303 4.90 12.32 3.37
CA ALA A 303 4.14 11.69 2.30
C ALA A 303 3.66 10.29 2.71
N TYR A 304 4.55 9.50 3.27
CA TYR A 304 4.27 8.15 3.74
C TYR A 304 3.21 8.13 4.86
N VAL A 305 3.44 8.84 5.95
CA VAL A 305 2.54 8.79 7.12
C VAL A 305 1.19 9.44 6.82
N ALA A 306 1.18 10.53 6.05
CA ALA A 306 -0.08 11.14 5.61
C ALA A 306 -0.89 10.19 4.72
N ALA A 307 -0.26 9.45 3.80
CA ALA A 307 -0.95 8.44 3.01
C ALA A 307 -1.53 7.30 3.87
N GLN A 308 -0.82 6.85 4.92
CA GLN A 308 -1.33 5.87 5.88
C GLN A 308 -2.56 6.38 6.65
N LEU A 309 -2.55 7.65 7.07
CA LEU A 309 -3.74 8.29 7.67
C LEU A 309 -4.90 8.40 6.68
N GLY A 310 -4.59 8.68 5.41
CA GLY A 310 -5.56 8.68 4.31
C GLY A 310 -6.20 7.31 4.12
N GLN A 311 -5.39 6.25 4.08
CA GLN A 311 -5.85 4.87 3.94
C GLN A 311 -6.70 4.44 5.14
N LEU A 312 -6.26 4.74 6.38
CA LEU A 312 -7.04 4.45 7.58
C LEU A 312 -8.39 5.17 7.58
N ALA A 313 -8.42 6.42 7.11
CA ALA A 313 -9.67 7.18 6.99
C ALA A 313 -10.58 6.59 5.92
N TRP A 314 -10.05 6.19 4.77
CA TRP A 314 -10.78 5.53 3.69
C TRP A 314 -11.37 4.18 4.13
N ASN A 315 -10.59 3.34 4.83
CA ASN A 315 -11.05 2.07 5.38
C ASN A 315 -12.29 2.24 6.28
N GLN A 316 -12.43 3.39 6.94
CA GLN A 316 -13.56 3.74 7.80
C GLN A 316 -14.66 4.55 7.09
N GLY A 317 -14.66 4.65 5.76
CA GLY A 317 -15.64 5.41 4.98
C GLY A 317 -15.56 6.93 5.17
N ARG A 318 -14.47 7.47 5.72
CA ARG A 318 -14.29 8.91 5.98
C ARG A 318 -13.60 9.59 4.81
N TYR A 319 -14.26 9.65 3.66
CA TYR A 319 -13.67 10.06 2.39
C TYR A 319 -13.11 11.48 2.41
N ALA A 320 -13.82 12.45 2.98
CA ALA A 320 -13.33 13.82 3.11
C ALA A 320 -12.02 13.91 3.92
N SER A 321 -11.90 13.10 4.97
CA SER A 321 -10.64 13.02 5.74
C SER A 321 -9.55 12.32 4.96
N ALA A 322 -9.87 11.25 4.23
CA ALA A 322 -8.93 10.54 3.37
C ALA A 322 -8.36 11.49 2.30
N LEU A 323 -9.21 12.24 1.60
CA LEU A 323 -8.80 13.21 0.59
C LEU A 323 -7.87 14.29 1.14
N ARG A 324 -8.15 14.83 2.37
CA ARG A 324 -7.26 15.81 3.02
C ARG A 324 -5.87 15.21 3.31
N PHE A 325 -5.81 13.99 3.80
CA PHE A 325 -4.53 13.34 4.09
C PHE A 325 -3.76 12.98 2.83
N TYR A 326 -4.43 12.50 1.79
CA TYR A 326 -3.77 12.26 0.50
C TYR A 326 -3.30 13.56 -0.15
N ALA A 327 -4.05 14.65 -0.03
CA ALA A 327 -3.58 15.97 -0.47
C ALA A 327 -2.32 16.42 0.29
N ARG A 328 -2.25 16.19 1.61
CA ARG A 328 -1.03 16.46 2.42
C ARG A 328 0.15 15.61 1.98
N ALA A 329 -0.08 14.32 1.67
CA ALA A 329 0.96 13.43 1.17
C ALA A 329 1.51 13.93 -0.17
N LEU A 330 0.62 14.31 -1.10
CA LEU A 330 0.98 14.80 -2.42
C LEU A 330 1.59 16.22 -2.43
N ALA A 331 1.33 17.01 -1.40
CA ALA A 331 2.01 18.28 -1.20
C ALA A 331 3.48 18.09 -0.76
N ALA A 332 3.79 16.96 -0.10
CA ALA A 332 5.15 16.61 0.30
C ALA A 332 5.91 15.85 -0.82
N ASP A 333 5.20 15.02 -1.59
CA ASP A 333 5.71 14.29 -2.76
C ASP A 333 4.56 14.07 -3.75
N ASP A 334 4.52 14.87 -4.82
CA ASP A 334 3.46 14.85 -5.85
C ASP A 334 3.46 13.58 -6.71
N THR A 335 4.54 12.81 -6.65
CA THR A 335 4.69 11.53 -7.35
C THR A 335 4.39 10.31 -6.47
N TYR A 336 4.05 10.52 -5.18
CA TYR A 336 3.87 9.44 -4.23
C TYR A 336 2.67 8.56 -4.61
N LEU A 337 2.97 7.40 -5.20
CA LEU A 337 2.00 6.50 -5.82
C LEU A 337 0.86 6.07 -4.90
N PRO A 338 1.09 5.66 -3.62
CA PRO A 338 0.00 5.26 -2.74
C PRO A 338 -1.01 6.38 -2.46
N ALA A 339 -0.54 7.63 -2.45
CA ALA A 339 -1.44 8.78 -2.25
C ALA A 339 -2.23 9.12 -3.51
N LEU A 340 -1.63 8.97 -4.70
CA LEU A 340 -2.34 9.14 -5.99
C LEU A 340 -3.45 8.11 -6.14
N GLU A 341 -3.16 6.84 -5.90
CA GLU A 341 -4.13 5.74 -5.95
C GLU A 341 -5.21 5.90 -4.89
N GLY A 342 -4.82 6.17 -3.64
CA GLY A 342 -5.75 6.36 -2.53
C GLY A 342 -6.69 7.55 -2.75
N ARG A 343 -6.18 8.67 -3.30
CA ARG A 343 -6.99 9.82 -3.68
C ARG A 343 -8.02 9.46 -4.73
N ALA A 344 -7.62 8.74 -5.78
CA ALA A 344 -8.55 8.31 -6.82
C ALA A 344 -9.65 7.40 -6.27
N ARG A 345 -9.32 6.43 -5.42
CA ARG A 345 -10.32 5.58 -4.76
C ARG A 345 -11.27 6.38 -3.87
N ALA A 346 -10.76 7.34 -3.11
CA ALA A 346 -11.59 8.20 -2.27
C ALA A 346 -12.49 9.13 -3.08
N GLN A 347 -12.03 9.65 -4.21
CA GLN A 347 -12.82 10.42 -5.18
C GLN A 347 -13.95 9.56 -5.76
N ALA A 348 -13.66 8.34 -6.22
CA ALA A 348 -14.67 7.42 -6.73
C ALA A 348 -15.77 7.13 -5.69
N ALA A 349 -15.37 6.82 -4.45
CA ALA A 349 -16.31 6.57 -3.35
C ALA A 349 -17.13 7.81 -2.94
N SER A 350 -16.64 9.01 -3.26
CA SER A 350 -17.36 10.29 -3.05
C SER A 350 -18.22 10.72 -4.24
N GLY A 351 -18.33 9.90 -5.29
CA GLY A 351 -19.12 10.22 -6.49
C GLY A 351 -18.34 10.91 -7.61
N HIS A 352 -17.09 11.29 -7.39
CA HIS A 352 -16.23 11.95 -8.39
C HIS A 352 -15.51 10.92 -9.29
N ARG A 353 -16.32 10.12 -10.01
CA ARG A 353 -15.86 8.95 -10.75
C ARG A 353 -14.92 9.30 -11.90
N ASP A 354 -15.21 10.34 -12.67
CA ASP A 354 -14.38 10.77 -13.80
C ASP A 354 -13.01 11.29 -13.36
N GLU A 355 -12.94 11.99 -12.22
CA GLU A 355 -11.68 12.41 -11.63
C GLU A 355 -10.85 11.21 -11.16
N ALA A 356 -11.51 10.22 -10.57
CA ALA A 356 -10.87 8.98 -10.14
C ALA A 356 -10.29 8.20 -11.33
N ILE A 357 -11.04 8.09 -12.43
CA ILE A 357 -10.58 7.45 -13.68
C ILE A 357 -9.35 8.20 -14.24
N ARG A 358 -9.39 9.54 -14.31
CA ARG A 358 -8.23 10.32 -14.76
C ARG A 358 -7.01 10.08 -13.87
N GLY A 359 -7.20 10.08 -12.55
CA GLY A 359 -6.15 9.81 -11.57
C GLY A 359 -5.53 8.42 -11.74
N LEU A 360 -6.36 7.38 -11.82
CA LEU A 360 -5.89 5.99 -12.00
C LEU A 360 -5.21 5.78 -13.36
N ARG A 361 -5.68 6.42 -14.44
CA ARG A 361 -4.97 6.38 -15.73
C ARG A 361 -3.55 6.90 -15.61
N THR A 362 -3.33 7.98 -14.86
CA THR A 362 -1.98 8.51 -14.60
C THR A 362 -1.13 7.52 -13.80
N VAL A 363 -1.73 6.88 -12.78
CA VAL A 363 -1.07 5.84 -11.97
C VAL A 363 -0.67 4.66 -12.85
N VAL A 364 -1.61 4.09 -13.59
CA VAL A 364 -1.41 2.89 -14.44
C VAL A 364 -0.38 3.16 -15.55
N ALA A 365 -0.37 4.36 -16.14
CA ALA A 365 0.61 4.73 -17.16
C ALA A 365 2.06 4.68 -16.64
N ARG A 366 2.27 4.95 -15.36
CA ARG A 366 3.59 4.89 -14.70
C ARG A 366 3.88 3.50 -14.11
N TYR A 367 2.88 2.90 -13.49
CA TYR A 367 3.00 1.67 -12.70
C TYR A 367 1.79 0.77 -12.96
N PRO A 368 1.79 -0.03 -14.02
CA PRO A 368 0.69 -0.93 -14.39
C PRO A 368 0.67 -2.17 -13.47
N LEU A 369 0.34 -1.95 -12.21
CA LEU A 369 0.24 -3.00 -11.20
C LEU A 369 -1.19 -3.57 -11.14
N PRO A 370 -1.39 -4.82 -10.69
CA PRO A 370 -2.70 -5.46 -10.64
C PRO A 370 -3.76 -4.64 -9.91
N GLY A 371 -3.46 -4.12 -8.72
CA GLY A 371 -4.42 -3.35 -7.92
C GLY A 371 -4.98 -2.11 -8.64
N PRO A 372 -4.15 -1.14 -9.09
CA PRO A 372 -4.60 0.00 -9.89
C PRO A 372 -5.29 -0.36 -11.20
N LEU A 373 -4.84 -1.43 -11.90
CA LEU A 373 -5.48 -1.91 -13.12
C LEU A 373 -6.90 -2.40 -12.85
N VAL A 374 -7.10 -3.25 -11.85
CA VAL A 374 -8.43 -3.73 -11.43
C VAL A 374 -9.33 -2.56 -11.04
N ALA A 375 -8.83 -1.65 -10.18
CA ALA A 375 -9.60 -0.49 -9.75
C ALA A 375 -10.04 0.41 -10.93
N LEU A 376 -9.18 0.59 -11.94
CA LEU A 376 -9.53 1.33 -13.14
C LEU A 376 -10.58 0.60 -13.98
N GLY A 377 -10.44 -0.71 -14.16
CA GLY A 377 -11.41 -1.55 -14.86
C GLY A 377 -12.80 -1.50 -14.22
N GLU A 378 -12.88 -1.70 -12.90
CA GLU A 378 -14.13 -1.59 -12.14
C GLU A 378 -14.79 -0.20 -12.22
N LEU A 379 -13.98 0.87 -12.28
CA LEU A 379 -14.52 2.22 -12.46
C LEU A 379 -15.08 2.45 -13.85
N TYR A 380 -14.48 1.88 -14.90
CA TYR A 380 -15.06 1.91 -16.24
C TYR A 380 -16.39 1.15 -16.26
N GLU A 381 -16.44 -0.09 -15.75
CA GLU A 381 -17.70 -0.86 -15.63
C GLU A 381 -18.77 -0.08 -14.86
N ALA A 382 -18.40 0.53 -13.74
CA ALA A 382 -19.35 1.30 -12.92
C ALA A 382 -19.80 2.62 -13.57
N ARG A 383 -19.01 3.21 -14.47
CA ARG A 383 -19.39 4.40 -15.24
C ARG A 383 -20.35 4.04 -16.37
N GLY A 384 -20.06 2.97 -17.12
CA GLY A 384 -20.94 2.46 -18.17
C GLY A 384 -21.08 3.37 -19.38
N ALA A 385 -20.10 4.25 -19.65
CA ALA A 385 -20.09 5.09 -20.83
C ALA A 385 -19.71 4.28 -22.10
N ALA A 386 -20.02 4.83 -23.27
CA ALA A 386 -19.65 4.19 -24.54
C ALA A 386 -18.15 3.90 -24.60
N GLY A 387 -17.79 2.64 -24.85
CA GLY A 387 -16.40 2.15 -24.91
C GLY A 387 -15.80 1.73 -23.57
N ASP A 388 -16.44 2.00 -22.42
CA ASP A 388 -15.92 1.67 -21.10
C ASP A 388 -15.73 0.17 -20.88
N GLU A 389 -16.62 -0.65 -21.40
CA GLU A 389 -16.50 -2.11 -21.32
C GLU A 389 -15.23 -2.62 -22.02
N ALA A 390 -14.88 -2.04 -23.16
CA ALA A 390 -13.64 -2.38 -23.86
C ALA A 390 -12.41 -1.92 -23.06
N GLN A 391 -12.47 -0.72 -22.46
CA GLN A 391 -11.41 -0.21 -21.60
C GLN A 391 -11.23 -1.08 -20.35
N ALA A 392 -12.30 -1.54 -19.72
CA ALA A 392 -12.23 -2.45 -18.57
C ALA A 392 -11.56 -3.76 -18.93
N ARG A 393 -11.97 -4.39 -20.04
CA ARG A 393 -11.35 -5.63 -20.55
C ARG A 393 -9.85 -5.46 -20.86
N GLU A 394 -9.45 -4.30 -21.38
CA GLU A 394 -8.03 -4.01 -21.62
C GLU A 394 -7.24 -3.99 -20.30
N GLN A 395 -7.78 -3.39 -19.24
CA GLN A 395 -7.11 -3.37 -17.94
C GLN A 395 -6.98 -4.79 -17.35
N TYR A 396 -8.00 -5.61 -17.42
CA TYR A 396 -7.95 -7.00 -16.94
C TYR A 396 -6.98 -7.86 -17.74
N ALA A 397 -6.91 -7.69 -19.07
CA ALA A 397 -5.91 -8.36 -19.90
C ALA A 397 -4.46 -7.98 -19.52
N LEU A 398 -4.23 -6.75 -19.06
CA LEU A 398 -2.92 -6.33 -18.53
C LEU A 398 -2.60 -7.01 -17.19
N VAL A 399 -3.59 -7.26 -16.33
CA VAL A 399 -3.40 -8.05 -15.09
C VAL A 399 -3.00 -9.48 -15.42
N ASP A 400 -3.65 -10.12 -16.41
CA ASP A 400 -3.31 -11.47 -16.85
C ASP A 400 -1.88 -11.54 -17.43
N ALA A 401 -1.50 -10.55 -18.25
CA ALA A 401 -0.17 -10.46 -18.81
C ALA A 401 0.90 -10.26 -17.71
N TRP A 402 0.60 -9.42 -16.72
CA TRP A 402 1.47 -9.22 -15.57
C TRP A 402 1.64 -10.52 -14.76
N THR A 403 0.54 -11.24 -14.51
CA THR A 403 0.54 -12.49 -13.77
C THR A 403 1.37 -13.57 -14.50
N ALA A 404 1.22 -13.68 -15.82
CA ALA A 404 2.01 -14.60 -16.63
C ALA A 404 3.51 -14.26 -16.59
N LEU A 405 3.86 -12.97 -16.65
CA LEU A 405 5.23 -12.51 -16.57
C LEU A 405 5.84 -12.78 -15.18
N ALA A 406 5.09 -12.54 -14.12
CA ALA A 406 5.51 -12.80 -12.75
C ALA A 406 5.85 -14.28 -12.54
N ARG A 407 4.97 -15.19 -12.99
CA ARG A 407 5.19 -16.64 -12.95
C ARG A 407 6.42 -17.07 -13.75
N ALA A 408 6.62 -16.52 -14.96
CA ALA A 408 7.79 -16.81 -15.78
C ALA A 408 9.12 -16.38 -15.13
N ASN A 409 9.08 -15.46 -14.16
CA ASN A 409 10.24 -15.04 -13.39
C ASN A 409 10.33 -15.69 -11.99
N GLY A 410 9.57 -16.76 -11.74
CA GLY A 410 9.59 -17.50 -10.48
C GLY A 410 8.95 -16.74 -9.30
N VAL A 411 8.12 -15.74 -9.59
CA VAL A 411 7.31 -15.05 -8.58
C VAL A 411 5.96 -15.76 -8.54
N ASP A 412 5.69 -16.46 -7.45
CA ASP A 412 4.38 -17.07 -7.24
C ASP A 412 3.31 -15.99 -7.12
N ALA A 413 2.13 -16.32 -7.67
CA ALA A 413 1.02 -15.38 -7.73
C ALA A 413 0.71 -14.83 -6.33
N ASP A 414 0.73 -13.52 -6.27
CA ASP A 414 0.41 -12.76 -5.10
C ASP A 414 -1.05 -12.83 -4.70
N LEU A 415 -1.33 -12.41 -3.47
CA LEU A 415 -2.67 -12.26 -2.94
C LEU A 415 -3.59 -11.43 -3.84
N ASP A 416 -3.08 -10.32 -4.39
CA ASP A 416 -3.87 -9.41 -5.25
C ASP A 416 -4.18 -10.04 -6.61
N THR A 417 -3.23 -10.80 -7.19
CA THR A 417 -3.50 -11.53 -8.43
C THR A 417 -4.51 -12.66 -8.22
N ALA A 418 -4.53 -13.28 -7.04
CA ALA A 418 -5.55 -14.26 -6.69
C ALA A 418 -6.94 -13.63 -6.60
N LEU A 419 -7.08 -12.45 -5.97
CA LEU A 419 -8.34 -11.71 -5.88
C LEU A 419 -8.78 -11.20 -7.27
N ALA A 420 -7.88 -10.61 -8.04
CA ALA A 420 -8.17 -10.16 -9.40
C ALA A 420 -8.66 -11.32 -10.30
N ALA A 421 -8.01 -12.48 -10.22
CA ALA A 421 -8.42 -13.68 -10.96
C ALA A 421 -9.76 -14.24 -10.45
N ALA A 422 -10.07 -14.09 -9.17
CA ALA A 422 -11.36 -14.50 -8.60
C ALA A 422 -12.53 -13.66 -9.15
N ASP A 423 -12.32 -12.35 -9.32
CA ASP A 423 -13.36 -11.41 -9.72
C ASP A 423 -13.48 -11.27 -11.25
N HIS A 424 -12.35 -11.28 -11.96
CA HIS A 424 -12.28 -10.88 -13.37
C HIS A 424 -11.55 -11.89 -14.28
N GLY A 425 -11.09 -13.03 -13.76
CA GLY A 425 -10.24 -13.97 -14.50
C GLY A 425 -10.57 -15.44 -14.29
N ASP A 426 -9.53 -16.29 -14.35
CA ASP A 426 -9.64 -17.75 -14.15
C ASP A 426 -9.82 -18.09 -12.66
N LYS A 427 -11.05 -18.41 -12.28
CA LYS A 427 -11.44 -18.80 -10.92
C LYS A 427 -10.65 -19.98 -10.37
N ALA A 428 -10.31 -20.97 -11.21
CA ALA A 428 -9.52 -22.13 -10.80
C ALA A 428 -8.08 -21.73 -10.48
N SER A 429 -7.48 -20.83 -11.27
CA SER A 429 -6.17 -20.25 -10.98
C SER A 429 -6.20 -19.41 -9.70
N ALA A 430 -7.26 -18.64 -9.49
CA ALA A 430 -7.46 -17.88 -8.23
C ALA A 430 -7.42 -18.81 -7.01
N LEU A 431 -8.12 -19.94 -7.06
CA LEU A 431 -8.15 -20.90 -5.96
C LEU A 431 -6.79 -21.57 -5.72
N ARG A 432 -6.06 -21.90 -6.79
CA ARG A 432 -4.71 -22.46 -6.66
C ARG A 432 -3.76 -21.45 -6.01
N ALA A 433 -3.77 -20.20 -6.47
CA ALA A 433 -2.95 -19.13 -5.93
C ALA A 433 -3.29 -18.82 -4.47
N ALA A 434 -4.58 -18.68 -4.13
CA ALA A 434 -5.03 -18.42 -2.77
C ALA A 434 -4.66 -19.55 -1.79
N ARG A 435 -4.68 -20.82 -2.23
CA ARG A 435 -4.23 -21.95 -1.41
C ARG A 435 -2.72 -21.92 -1.20
N ALA A 436 -1.93 -21.73 -2.25
CA ALA A 436 -0.48 -21.63 -2.14
C ALA A 436 -0.08 -20.50 -1.18
N GLU A 437 -0.75 -19.36 -1.27
CA GLU A 437 -0.51 -18.23 -0.37
C GLU A 437 -0.93 -18.54 1.08
N TRP A 438 -2.06 -19.21 1.27
CA TRP A 438 -2.52 -19.66 2.58
C TRP A 438 -1.55 -20.64 3.25
N ASP A 439 -0.90 -21.49 2.49
CA ASP A 439 0.08 -22.45 3.02
C ASP A 439 1.38 -21.76 3.45
N ARG A 440 1.76 -20.69 2.76
CA ARG A 440 2.94 -19.87 3.12
C ARG A 440 2.70 -18.97 4.33
N ARG A 441 1.52 -18.36 4.46
CA ARG A 441 1.19 -17.42 5.54
C ARG A 441 -0.29 -17.43 5.89
N ARG A 442 -0.60 -17.41 7.17
CA ARG A 442 -1.95 -17.57 7.71
C ARG A 442 -2.53 -16.25 8.23
N THR A 443 -2.48 -15.19 7.38
CA THR A 443 -2.98 -13.86 7.74
C THR A 443 -4.50 -13.75 7.56
N VAL A 444 -5.09 -12.67 8.06
CA VAL A 444 -6.52 -12.36 7.80
C VAL A 444 -6.76 -12.08 6.31
N HIS A 445 -5.77 -11.51 5.60
CA HIS A 445 -5.86 -11.22 4.17
C HIS A 445 -5.83 -12.50 3.34
N THR A 446 -4.91 -13.44 3.65
CA THR A 446 -4.86 -14.72 2.94
C THR A 446 -6.05 -15.61 3.28
N ALA A 447 -6.63 -15.46 4.48
CA ALA A 447 -7.89 -16.12 4.84
C ALA A 447 -9.06 -15.60 4.01
N ASP A 448 -9.15 -14.28 3.82
CA ASP A 448 -10.17 -13.65 2.99
C ASP A 448 -10.06 -14.06 1.51
N ALA A 449 -8.85 -13.99 0.95
CA ALA A 449 -8.61 -14.40 -0.44
C ALA A 449 -8.95 -15.88 -0.68
N LEU A 450 -8.59 -16.76 0.26
CA LEU A 450 -8.96 -18.18 0.18
C LEU A 450 -10.48 -18.35 0.26
N ALA A 451 -11.15 -17.63 1.18
CA ALA A 451 -12.60 -17.67 1.31
C ALA A 451 -13.28 -17.25 0.02
N TRP A 452 -12.86 -16.12 -0.55
CA TRP A 452 -13.44 -15.60 -1.78
C TRP A 452 -13.17 -16.50 -2.99
N ALA A 453 -11.93 -16.98 -3.15
CA ALA A 453 -11.58 -17.92 -4.19
C ALA A 453 -12.37 -19.25 -4.10
N LEU A 454 -12.64 -19.75 -2.91
CA LEU A 454 -13.52 -20.91 -2.70
C LEU A 454 -14.96 -20.60 -3.12
N HIS A 455 -15.49 -19.43 -2.71
CA HIS A 455 -16.86 -18.99 -3.03
C HIS A 455 -17.09 -18.90 -4.53
N VAL A 456 -16.24 -18.19 -5.27
CA VAL A 456 -16.41 -18.02 -6.73
C VAL A 456 -16.26 -19.34 -7.51
N ASN A 457 -15.69 -20.39 -6.88
CA ASN A 457 -15.62 -21.75 -7.38
C ASN A 457 -16.77 -22.64 -6.87
N GLY A 458 -17.82 -22.11 -6.26
CA GLY A 458 -18.99 -22.86 -5.77
C GLY A 458 -18.72 -23.72 -4.54
N ARG A 459 -17.59 -23.50 -3.82
CA ARG A 459 -17.19 -24.28 -2.64
C ARG A 459 -17.54 -23.54 -1.35
N ASP A 460 -18.78 -23.09 -1.23
CA ASP A 460 -19.25 -22.15 -0.20
C ASP A 460 -19.13 -22.70 1.23
N GLN A 461 -19.39 -23.98 1.44
CA GLN A 461 -19.27 -24.59 2.76
C GLN A 461 -17.82 -24.58 3.25
N GLU A 462 -16.86 -24.80 2.36
CA GLU A 462 -15.44 -24.72 2.70
C GLU A 462 -14.98 -23.28 2.93
N ALA A 463 -15.60 -22.30 2.25
CA ALA A 463 -15.31 -20.89 2.36
C ALA A 463 -15.66 -20.29 3.74
N LEU A 464 -16.61 -20.87 4.46
CA LEU A 464 -17.09 -20.34 5.76
C LEU A 464 -15.99 -20.21 6.82
N SER A 465 -15.14 -21.23 6.96
CA SER A 465 -14.10 -21.23 7.98
C SER A 465 -13.05 -20.13 7.74
N PRO A 466 -12.45 -20.02 6.53
CA PRO A 466 -11.53 -18.94 6.25
C PRO A 466 -12.22 -17.54 6.28
N ALA A 467 -13.46 -17.37 5.83
CA ALA A 467 -14.19 -16.10 5.93
C ALA A 467 -14.37 -15.61 7.38
N ARG A 468 -14.72 -16.53 8.29
CA ARG A 468 -14.80 -16.24 9.73
C ARG A 468 -13.43 -15.88 10.30
N ARG A 469 -12.39 -16.58 9.88
CA ARG A 469 -11.01 -16.30 10.31
C ARG A 469 -10.53 -14.92 9.86
N ALA A 470 -10.86 -14.50 8.64
CA ALA A 470 -10.55 -13.18 8.11
C ALA A 470 -11.10 -12.04 8.99
N THR A 471 -12.26 -12.25 9.60
CA THR A 471 -12.94 -11.24 10.43
C THR A 471 -12.76 -11.43 11.94
N ALA A 472 -12.01 -12.45 12.39
CA ALA A 472 -11.92 -12.82 13.80
C ALA A 472 -11.06 -11.89 14.67
N THR A 473 -10.15 -11.11 14.06
CA THR A 473 -9.23 -10.24 14.81
C THR A 473 -9.85 -8.93 15.29
N GLY A 474 -11.05 -8.61 14.80
CA GLY A 474 -11.67 -7.31 14.96
C GLY A 474 -11.23 -6.29 13.87
N TYR A 475 -10.41 -6.69 12.91
CA TYR A 475 -10.01 -5.83 11.78
C TYR A 475 -11.25 -5.34 11.03
N ARG A 476 -11.39 -4.02 10.95
CA ARG A 476 -12.53 -3.37 10.32
C ARG A 476 -12.27 -3.19 8.82
N ASN A 477 -12.63 -4.19 8.05
CA ASN A 477 -12.49 -4.20 6.60
C ASN A 477 -13.84 -4.51 5.93
N ALA A 478 -14.32 -3.59 5.11
CA ALA A 478 -15.64 -3.71 4.47
C ALA A 478 -15.66 -4.81 3.40
N VAL A 479 -14.54 -5.03 2.68
CA VAL A 479 -14.41 -6.11 1.69
C VAL A 479 -14.54 -7.48 2.37
N PHE A 480 -13.85 -7.68 3.50
CA PHE A 480 -13.93 -8.94 4.24
C PHE A 480 -15.34 -9.22 4.77
N LEU A 481 -16.03 -8.19 5.23
CA LEU A 481 -17.43 -8.29 5.66
C LEU A 481 -18.36 -8.59 4.47
N TYR A 482 -18.10 -8.01 3.31
CA TYR A 482 -18.84 -8.29 2.08
C TYR A 482 -18.63 -9.75 1.63
N HIS A 483 -17.38 -10.20 1.47
CA HIS A 483 -17.06 -11.58 1.10
C HIS A 483 -17.71 -12.58 2.06
N ARG A 484 -17.56 -12.35 3.37
CA ARG A 484 -18.20 -13.17 4.38
C ARG A 484 -19.73 -13.17 4.25
N GLY A 485 -20.33 -12.02 4.01
CA GLY A 485 -21.77 -11.90 3.84
C GLY A 485 -22.31 -12.67 2.65
N MET A 486 -21.63 -12.61 1.50
CA MET A 486 -21.99 -13.37 0.31
C MET A 486 -21.88 -14.89 0.53
N ILE A 487 -20.80 -15.34 1.18
CA ILE A 487 -20.58 -16.74 1.55
C ILE A 487 -21.65 -17.24 2.54
N GLU A 488 -22.00 -16.41 3.53
CA GLU A 488 -23.05 -16.75 4.50
C GLU A 488 -24.42 -16.87 3.82
N LEU A 489 -24.74 -16.00 2.84
CA LEU A 489 -25.96 -16.14 2.04
C LEU A 489 -25.97 -17.42 1.20
N ALA A 490 -24.89 -17.69 0.47
CA ALA A 490 -24.75 -18.89 -0.37
C ALA A 490 -24.84 -20.21 0.41
N THR A 491 -24.55 -20.17 1.72
CA THR A 491 -24.67 -21.34 2.61
C THR A 491 -25.96 -21.39 3.42
N GLY A 492 -26.98 -20.59 3.05
CA GLY A 492 -28.29 -20.55 3.71
C GLY A 492 -28.33 -19.82 5.05
N ARG A 493 -27.23 -19.15 5.44
CA ARG A 493 -27.15 -18.37 6.67
C ARG A 493 -27.66 -16.95 6.45
N THR A 494 -28.90 -16.81 5.99
CA THR A 494 -29.47 -15.55 5.48
C THR A 494 -29.38 -14.40 6.48
N ALA A 495 -29.73 -14.64 7.75
CA ALA A 495 -29.68 -13.59 8.77
C ALA A 495 -28.26 -13.06 9.02
N GLN A 496 -27.27 -13.97 9.13
CA GLN A 496 -25.86 -13.60 9.30
C GLN A 496 -25.32 -12.89 8.05
N GLY A 497 -25.61 -13.43 6.84
CA GLY A 497 -25.16 -12.83 5.59
C GLY A 497 -25.66 -11.40 5.42
N ARG A 498 -26.98 -11.17 5.64
CA ARG A 498 -27.55 -9.80 5.60
C ARG A 498 -26.93 -8.88 6.67
N ALA A 499 -26.64 -9.40 7.85
CA ALA A 499 -25.97 -8.62 8.90
C ALA A 499 -24.53 -8.23 8.49
N SER A 500 -23.76 -9.15 7.91
CA SER A 500 -22.41 -8.93 7.41
C SER A 500 -22.40 -7.90 6.28
N LEU A 501 -23.32 -7.99 5.30
CA LEU A 501 -23.42 -7.04 4.19
C LEU A 501 -23.81 -5.63 4.67
N ARG A 502 -24.78 -5.53 5.58
CA ARG A 502 -25.13 -4.23 6.20
C ARG A 502 -23.95 -3.63 6.97
N ALA A 503 -23.17 -4.46 7.66
CA ALA A 503 -21.98 -4.00 8.37
C ALA A 503 -20.89 -3.50 7.40
N ALA A 504 -20.69 -4.16 6.26
CA ALA A 504 -19.78 -3.72 5.21
C ALA A 504 -20.17 -2.33 4.68
N LEU A 505 -21.42 -2.16 4.27
CA LEU A 505 -21.92 -0.89 3.72
C LEU A 505 -21.96 0.25 4.76
N ARG A 506 -22.25 -0.05 6.04
CA ARG A 506 -22.15 0.96 7.11
C ARG A 506 -20.71 1.36 7.40
N LEU A 507 -19.76 0.44 7.29
CA LEU A 507 -18.36 0.73 7.53
C LEU A 507 -17.76 1.60 6.43
N ASN A 508 -17.98 1.22 5.17
CA ASN A 508 -17.47 1.93 4.00
C ASN A 508 -18.42 1.68 2.81
N PRO A 509 -19.38 2.57 2.52
CA PRO A 509 -20.38 2.35 1.46
C PRO A 509 -19.81 2.34 0.03
N GLY A 510 -18.57 2.78 -0.17
CA GLY A 510 -17.87 2.80 -1.44
C GLY A 510 -16.59 1.95 -1.44
N PHE A 511 -16.53 0.87 -0.67
CA PHE A 511 -15.35 0.01 -0.50
C PHE A 511 -14.85 -0.62 -1.83
N SER A 512 -15.74 -0.88 -2.77
CA SER A 512 -15.49 -1.31 -4.14
C SER A 512 -16.70 -0.89 -4.99
N PRO A 513 -16.53 -0.41 -6.22
CA PRO A 513 -17.65 -0.09 -7.10
C PRO A 513 -18.58 -1.28 -7.33
N ARG A 514 -18.01 -2.43 -7.67
CA ARG A 514 -18.73 -3.68 -7.91
C ARG A 514 -19.27 -4.29 -6.62
N GLY A 515 -18.40 -4.56 -5.63
CA GLY A 515 -18.79 -5.27 -4.41
C GLY A 515 -19.84 -4.51 -3.60
N ALA A 516 -19.79 -3.18 -3.55
CA ALA A 516 -20.83 -2.39 -2.88
C ALA A 516 -22.19 -2.44 -3.62
N ALA A 517 -22.20 -2.47 -4.94
CA ALA A 517 -23.42 -2.64 -5.73
C ALA A 517 -24.02 -4.04 -5.53
N GLU A 518 -23.21 -5.07 -5.58
CA GLU A 518 -23.64 -6.46 -5.33
C GLU A 518 -24.18 -6.64 -3.90
N ALA A 519 -23.54 -6.03 -2.90
CA ALA A 519 -24.02 -6.05 -1.51
C ALA A 519 -25.39 -5.41 -1.37
N ARG A 520 -25.65 -4.27 -2.02
CA ARG A 520 -26.98 -3.61 -2.03
C ARG A 520 -28.01 -4.49 -2.72
N LYS A 521 -27.69 -5.05 -3.90
CA LYS A 521 -28.57 -5.98 -4.62
C LYS A 521 -28.94 -7.19 -3.77
N ALA A 522 -27.99 -7.81 -3.09
CA ALA A 522 -28.21 -8.97 -2.22
C ALA A 522 -29.06 -8.63 -0.98
N LEU A 523 -29.13 -7.37 -0.56
CA LEU A 523 -29.99 -6.91 0.53
C LEU A 523 -31.43 -6.59 0.10
N GLY A 524 -31.73 -6.61 -1.20
CA GLY A 524 -33.09 -6.38 -1.72
C GLY A 524 -33.24 -5.10 -2.53
N GLY A 525 -32.14 -4.57 -3.03
CA GLY A 525 -32.03 -3.60 -4.13
C GLY A 525 -33.12 -2.55 -4.28
N ALA A 526 -33.38 -1.74 -3.25
CA ALA A 526 -34.03 -0.46 -3.38
C ALA A 526 -33.80 0.32 -2.08
N GLU A 527 -32.70 1.03 -2.04
CA GLU A 527 -32.55 2.23 -1.22
C GLU A 527 -31.71 3.24 -1.97
#